data_d298be71fd444d73dfa53465c6d17281
#
_entry.id   d298be71fd444d73dfa53465c6d17281
#
_cell.length_a   1.000
_cell.length_b   1.000
_cell.length_c   1.000
_cell.angle_alpha   90.00
_cell.angle_beta   90.00
_cell.angle_gamma   90.00
#
_symmetry.space_group_name_H-M   'P 1'
#
loop_
_entity.id
_entity.type
_entity.pdbx_description
1 polymer ?
#
loop_
_entity_poly.entity_id
_entity_poly.type
_entity_poly.pdbx_seq_one_letter_code
_entity_poly.pdbx_strand_id
1 'polypeptide(L)'
;MEICFENKKVSAFCEVYHQTKRVQESVESVVPDTNDDIGRIVSVQTEVLLKSKDVTSRGVSVSGEAAAVLLYITEGEDGVSFVRVSRAFNIDYEVTDADADIVSQISLSIVNSEARILNPRKVSVVFEISGELSCYREESVCIENSLPENESIALHTKYEQREIMLINAVCEKTFAVNEQFVFPAGKPAPERLVCCRAELNVSDTQMIGSKIIVKGTTDLNVCYMTAGECYPITTQFSAPFSQIIDTGRENTEGCTAYITLTSAYYDLIDNINGEKTLDAEIHAVTQAVSRCRSSVNYITDAYSNELPTQCRMEVRQHTTMSETQIIRLSKDERINTSEDCGDVLCILTSLNQVTQQQTKLSCTVSADVLYRTKSGNISAVRRILDADGECPAEGRILGARLGDVNMRFDGNAIDAHISVELSSTKCVYTEFSSVSSVMTDDDKPYDFEAFPALTLVKAENESVWELAKKYHSCVERISAMNDTENMQGKLLLIPKST
;
A
#
# COMPACT_ATOMS: atom_id res chain seq x y z
N MET A 1 42.46 -17.88 -17.75
CA MET A 1 42.28 -17.20 -16.47
C MET A 1 40.87 -16.68 -16.32
N GLU A 2 40.31 -16.54 -15.12
CA GLU A 2 39.01 -15.87 -14.88
C GLU A 2 39.25 -14.55 -14.17
N ILE A 3 38.72 -13.46 -14.73
CA ILE A 3 38.79 -12.10 -14.20
C ILE A 3 37.40 -11.76 -13.68
N CYS A 4 37.26 -11.67 -12.35
CA CYS A 4 36.03 -11.25 -11.69
C CYS A 4 36.03 -9.73 -11.52
N PHE A 5 34.91 -9.07 -11.82
CA PHE A 5 34.78 -7.63 -11.67
C PHE A 5 34.54 -7.21 -10.23
N GLU A 6 35.05 -6.04 -9.87
CA GLU A 6 34.75 -5.42 -8.58
C GLU A 6 33.33 -4.82 -8.62
N ASN A 7 32.62 -4.95 -7.49
CA ASN A 7 31.26 -4.47 -7.37
C ASN A 7 31.19 -3.35 -6.32
N LYS A 8 30.76 -2.17 -6.75
CA LYS A 8 30.38 -1.10 -5.84
C LYS A 8 28.94 -1.32 -5.40
N LYS A 9 28.75 -1.38 -4.08
CA LYS A 9 27.46 -1.65 -3.47
C LYS A 9 26.97 -0.47 -2.65
N VAL A 10 25.66 -0.29 -2.59
CA VAL A 10 24.99 0.65 -1.68
C VAL A 10 24.01 -0.12 -0.81
N SER A 11 23.79 0.39 0.39
CA SER A 11 22.78 -0.16 1.28
C SER A 11 21.40 0.33 0.87
N ALA A 12 20.45 -0.60 0.70
CA ALA A 12 19.05 -0.32 0.38
C ALA A 12 18.17 -1.37 1.04
N PHE A 13 16.89 -1.05 1.25
CA PHE A 13 15.92 -2.02 1.71
C PHE A 13 15.37 -2.82 0.53
N CYS A 14 15.24 -4.13 0.72
CA CYS A 14 14.58 -5.05 -0.20
C CYS A 14 13.34 -5.64 0.47
N GLU A 15 12.22 -5.71 -0.25
CA GLU A 15 11.05 -6.44 0.22
C GLU A 15 11.35 -7.94 0.12
N VAL A 16 11.55 -8.58 1.27
CA VAL A 16 11.94 -10.00 1.35
C VAL A 16 10.74 -10.93 1.58
N TYR A 17 9.60 -10.36 1.99
CA TYR A 17 8.39 -11.12 2.22
C TYR A 17 7.16 -10.24 2.03
N HIS A 18 6.14 -10.80 1.38
CA HIS A 18 4.83 -10.19 1.27
C HIS A 18 3.75 -11.27 1.24
N GLN A 19 2.79 -11.19 2.14
CA GLN A 19 1.67 -12.12 2.18
C GLN A 19 0.43 -11.50 2.82
N THR A 20 -0.74 -11.82 2.25
CA THR A 20 -2.04 -11.57 2.86
C THR A 20 -2.56 -12.86 3.48
N LYS A 21 -2.93 -12.82 4.76
CA LYS A 21 -3.59 -13.92 5.47
C LYS A 21 -4.96 -13.48 5.98
N ARG A 22 -5.88 -14.45 6.06
CA ARG A 22 -7.20 -14.25 6.64
C ARG A 22 -7.39 -15.18 7.83
N VAL A 23 -8.01 -14.64 8.87
CA VAL A 23 -8.43 -15.38 10.06
C VAL A 23 -9.89 -15.11 10.35
N GLN A 24 -10.57 -16.11 10.90
CA GLN A 24 -11.95 -16.00 11.31
C GLN A 24 -12.04 -16.15 12.82
N GLU A 25 -12.66 -15.17 13.47
CA GLU A 25 -12.88 -15.16 14.90
C GLU A 25 -14.37 -15.01 15.21
N SER A 26 -14.82 -15.61 16.28
CA SER A 26 -16.21 -15.52 16.72
C SER A 26 -16.31 -15.12 18.19
N VAL A 27 -17.36 -14.39 18.52
CA VAL A 27 -17.68 -13.99 19.89
C VAL A 27 -19.17 -14.07 20.12
N GLU A 28 -19.55 -14.56 21.29
CA GLU A 28 -20.92 -14.48 21.79
C GLU A 28 -21.02 -13.41 22.88
N SER A 29 -22.08 -12.63 22.86
CA SER A 29 -22.32 -11.58 23.86
C SER A 29 -23.76 -11.59 24.30
N VAL A 30 -23.95 -11.24 25.56
CA VAL A 30 -25.26 -11.06 26.18
C VAL A 30 -25.61 -9.58 26.17
N VAL A 31 -26.85 -9.26 25.80
CA VAL A 31 -27.38 -7.89 25.88
C VAL A 31 -27.43 -7.47 27.34
N PRO A 32 -26.88 -6.30 27.73
CA PRO A 32 -26.96 -5.79 29.07
C PRO A 32 -28.40 -5.63 29.57
N ASP A 33 -28.66 -5.86 30.85
CA ASP A 33 -30.02 -5.77 31.43
C ASP A 33 -30.65 -4.38 31.32
N THR A 34 -29.83 -3.35 31.08
CA THR A 34 -30.27 -1.97 30.84
C THR A 34 -30.81 -1.74 29.44
N ASN A 35 -30.63 -2.68 28.53
CA ASN A 35 -31.06 -2.60 27.14
C ASN A 35 -32.24 -3.56 26.91
N ASP A 36 -33.14 -3.15 26.00
CA ASP A 36 -34.31 -3.96 25.60
C ASP A 36 -33.91 -5.19 24.79
N ASP A 37 -34.78 -6.15 24.70
CA ASP A 37 -34.61 -7.40 23.98
C ASP A 37 -34.50 -7.14 22.47
N ILE A 38 -33.70 -7.96 21.81
CA ILE A 38 -33.42 -7.84 20.38
C ILE A 38 -34.61 -8.40 19.57
N GLY A 39 -35.24 -7.55 18.77
CA GLY A 39 -36.17 -7.97 17.75
C GLY A 39 -35.45 -8.28 16.43
N ARG A 40 -34.71 -7.31 15.89
CA ARG A 40 -34.01 -7.45 14.60
C ARG A 40 -32.74 -6.62 14.54
N ILE A 41 -31.60 -7.23 14.12
CA ILE A 41 -30.35 -6.50 13.84
C ILE A 41 -30.51 -5.65 12.59
N VAL A 42 -30.12 -4.37 12.69
CA VAL A 42 -30.19 -3.37 11.65
C VAL A 42 -28.84 -3.16 11.00
N SER A 43 -27.80 -2.99 11.83
CA SER A 43 -26.44 -2.66 11.36
C SER A 43 -25.39 -3.35 12.21
N VAL A 44 -24.26 -3.65 11.58
CA VAL A 44 -23.04 -4.14 12.25
C VAL A 44 -21.92 -3.22 11.82
N GLN A 45 -21.54 -2.28 12.69
CA GLN A 45 -20.43 -1.36 12.47
C GLN A 45 -19.16 -1.93 13.06
N THR A 46 -18.14 -2.17 12.27
CA THR A 46 -16.93 -2.88 12.67
C THR A 46 -15.69 -2.00 12.64
N GLU A 47 -14.75 -2.29 13.50
CA GLU A 47 -13.43 -1.67 13.57
C GLU A 47 -12.37 -2.74 13.88
N VAL A 48 -11.15 -2.57 13.38
CA VAL A 48 -10.01 -3.41 13.69
C VAL A 48 -8.85 -2.56 14.21
N LEU A 49 -8.25 -3.00 15.32
CA LEU A 49 -7.19 -2.30 16.02
C LEU A 49 -5.95 -3.19 16.10
N LEU A 50 -4.80 -2.66 15.74
CA LEU A 50 -3.52 -3.31 15.92
C LEU A 50 -3.07 -3.18 17.37
N LYS A 51 -2.75 -4.28 18.06
CA LYS A 51 -2.25 -4.27 19.45
C LYS A 51 -0.74 -4.47 19.52
N SER A 52 -0.22 -5.47 18.82
CA SER A 52 1.23 -5.68 18.73
C SER A 52 1.62 -6.31 17.38
N LYS A 53 2.90 -6.18 17.09
CA LYS A 53 3.57 -6.77 15.94
C LYS A 53 4.95 -7.20 16.40
N ASP A 54 5.16 -8.50 16.52
CA ASP A 54 6.34 -9.09 17.13
C ASP A 54 7.11 -9.92 16.11
N VAL A 55 8.37 -9.57 15.89
CA VAL A 55 9.30 -10.36 15.06
C VAL A 55 9.96 -11.41 15.93
N THR A 56 9.87 -12.67 15.51
CA THR A 56 10.44 -13.83 16.18
C THR A 56 11.29 -14.63 15.21
N SER A 57 12.10 -15.56 15.70
CA SER A 57 12.90 -16.47 14.84
C SER A 57 12.07 -17.36 13.92
N ARG A 58 10.74 -17.45 14.11
CA ARG A 58 9.81 -18.22 13.27
C ARG A 58 9.06 -17.38 12.26
N GLY A 59 9.14 -16.04 12.39
CA GLY A 59 8.41 -15.12 11.54
C GLY A 59 7.85 -13.93 12.30
N VAL A 60 6.74 -13.38 11.82
CA VAL A 60 6.09 -12.21 12.41
C VAL A 60 4.71 -12.61 12.94
N SER A 61 4.48 -12.32 14.22
CA SER A 61 3.17 -12.49 14.87
C SER A 61 2.50 -11.13 15.03
N VAL A 62 1.26 -11.02 14.55
CA VAL A 62 0.46 -9.80 14.62
C VAL A 62 -0.75 -10.07 15.52
N SER A 63 -0.90 -9.32 16.60
CA SER A 63 -2.07 -9.38 17.44
C SER A 63 -2.93 -8.13 17.31
N GLY A 64 -4.23 -8.30 17.40
CA GLY A 64 -5.18 -7.21 17.28
C GLY A 64 -6.50 -7.49 17.98
N GLU A 65 -7.40 -6.54 17.85
CA GLU A 65 -8.77 -6.62 18.36
C GLU A 65 -9.75 -6.24 17.26
N ALA A 66 -10.70 -7.12 16.96
CA ALA A 66 -11.85 -6.82 16.14
C ALA A 66 -13.02 -6.45 17.03
N ALA A 67 -13.62 -5.28 16.80
CA ALA A 67 -14.77 -4.79 17.55
C ALA A 67 -15.95 -4.58 16.62
N ALA A 68 -17.17 -4.73 17.16
CA ALA A 68 -18.40 -4.40 16.46
C ALA A 68 -19.40 -3.73 17.40
N VAL A 69 -20.16 -2.78 16.83
CA VAL A 69 -21.38 -2.26 17.43
C VAL A 69 -22.57 -2.76 16.61
N LEU A 70 -23.41 -3.56 17.22
CA LEU A 70 -24.65 -4.03 16.62
C LEU A 70 -25.77 -3.08 16.97
N LEU A 71 -26.36 -2.46 15.98
CA LEU A 71 -27.58 -1.68 16.11
C LEU A 71 -28.77 -2.58 15.84
N TYR A 72 -29.81 -2.56 16.68
CA TYR A 72 -30.96 -3.41 16.52
C TYR A 72 -32.26 -2.68 16.89
N ILE A 73 -33.35 -3.06 16.23
CA ILE A 73 -34.71 -2.68 16.62
C ILE A 73 -35.13 -3.61 17.77
N THR A 74 -35.74 -3.04 18.80
CA THR A 74 -36.22 -3.77 19.98
C THR A 74 -37.39 -4.69 19.63
N GLU A 75 -37.68 -5.71 20.44
CA GLU A 75 -38.75 -6.68 20.19
C GLU A 75 -40.13 -6.01 20.09
N GLY A 76 -40.35 -4.90 20.80
CA GLY A 76 -41.59 -4.09 20.75
C GLY A 76 -41.71 -3.20 19.49
N GLU A 77 -40.65 -3.12 18.66
CA GLU A 77 -40.54 -2.23 17.48
C GLU A 77 -40.69 -0.73 17.76
N ASP A 78 -40.61 -0.32 19.03
CA ASP A 78 -40.81 1.03 19.55
C ASP A 78 -39.51 1.81 19.70
N GLY A 79 -38.36 1.19 19.48
CA GLY A 79 -37.08 1.85 19.62
C GLY A 79 -35.91 1.10 18.97
N VAL A 80 -34.76 1.77 19.05
CA VAL A 80 -33.48 1.23 18.58
C VAL A 80 -32.51 1.19 19.76
N SER A 81 -31.83 0.07 19.93
CA SER A 81 -30.81 -0.10 20.95
C SER A 81 -29.52 -0.65 20.32
N PHE A 82 -28.48 -0.83 21.11
CA PHE A 82 -27.20 -1.33 20.60
C PHE A 82 -26.46 -2.20 21.63
N VAL A 83 -25.61 -3.08 21.10
CA VAL A 83 -24.67 -3.86 21.90
C VAL A 83 -23.28 -3.80 21.28
N ARG A 84 -22.25 -3.71 22.13
CA ARG A 84 -20.85 -3.71 21.72
C ARG A 84 -20.24 -5.06 22.00
N VAL A 85 -19.47 -5.57 21.05
CA VAL A 85 -18.72 -6.81 21.17
C VAL A 85 -17.30 -6.61 20.65
N SER A 86 -16.35 -7.30 21.27
CA SER A 86 -14.98 -7.31 20.73
C SER A 86 -14.35 -8.70 20.90
N ARG A 87 -13.38 -8.98 20.04
CA ARG A 87 -12.63 -10.22 20.06
C ARG A 87 -11.17 -9.97 19.69
N ALA A 88 -10.26 -10.45 20.54
CA ALA A 88 -8.84 -10.47 20.22
C ALA A 88 -8.55 -11.55 19.18
N PHE A 89 -7.59 -11.28 18.30
CA PHE A 89 -7.11 -12.21 17.28
C PHE A 89 -5.59 -12.19 17.15
N ASN A 90 -5.05 -13.26 16.55
CA ASN A 90 -3.65 -13.34 16.17
C ASN A 90 -3.51 -13.85 14.73
N ILE A 91 -2.54 -13.30 14.00
CA ILE A 91 -2.15 -13.76 12.66
C ILE A 91 -0.65 -14.03 12.68
N ASP A 92 -0.26 -15.27 12.44
CA ASP A 92 1.14 -15.67 12.39
C ASP A 92 1.60 -15.82 10.93
N TYR A 93 2.72 -15.18 10.60
CA TYR A 93 3.37 -15.24 9.30
C TYR A 93 4.70 -15.96 9.42
N GLU A 94 4.86 -17.02 8.64
CA GLU A 94 6.12 -17.75 8.55
C GLU A 94 7.04 -17.02 7.58
N VAL A 95 8.03 -16.33 8.13
CA VAL A 95 9.03 -15.58 7.34
C VAL A 95 10.35 -16.32 7.46
N THR A 96 10.87 -16.80 6.34
CA THR A 96 12.15 -17.49 6.31
C THR A 96 13.26 -16.51 6.67
N ASP A 97 14.18 -16.93 7.54
CA ASP A 97 15.29 -16.11 8.02
C ASP A 97 14.83 -14.79 8.69
N ALA A 98 13.71 -14.86 9.43
CA ALA A 98 13.27 -13.74 10.26
C ALA A 98 14.32 -13.51 11.37
N ASP A 99 14.95 -12.35 11.35
CA ASP A 99 15.92 -11.88 12.33
C ASP A 99 15.53 -10.49 12.87
N ALA A 100 16.32 -9.97 13.80
CA ALA A 100 16.05 -8.68 14.42
C ALA A 100 16.16 -7.48 13.45
N ASP A 101 16.75 -7.68 12.27
CA ASP A 101 17.01 -6.63 11.28
C ASP A 101 15.85 -6.48 10.27
N ILE A 102 14.80 -7.31 10.39
CA ILE A 102 13.60 -7.18 9.56
C ILE A 102 12.70 -6.06 10.07
N VAL A 103 12.38 -5.12 9.19
CA VAL A 103 11.33 -4.11 9.41
C VAL A 103 10.04 -4.62 8.78
N SER A 104 8.99 -4.80 9.59
CA SER A 104 7.71 -5.30 9.11
C SER A 104 6.65 -4.19 9.09
N GLN A 105 5.80 -4.20 8.07
CA GLN A 105 4.65 -3.31 7.93
C GLN A 105 3.39 -4.16 7.80
N ILE A 106 2.31 -3.73 8.46
CA ILE A 106 1.04 -4.45 8.50
C ILE A 106 -0.13 -3.54 8.17
N SER A 107 -1.02 -4.01 7.31
CA SER A 107 -2.34 -3.43 7.09
C SER A 107 -3.40 -4.43 7.55
N LEU A 108 -4.36 -3.97 8.35
CA LEU A 108 -5.46 -4.76 8.88
C LEU A 108 -6.79 -4.26 8.35
N SER A 109 -7.68 -5.18 7.99
CA SER A 109 -9.05 -4.85 7.59
C SER A 109 -10.03 -5.95 8.00
N ILE A 110 -11.30 -5.58 8.24
CA ILE A 110 -12.39 -6.54 8.39
C ILE A 110 -13.03 -6.72 7.02
N VAL A 111 -12.89 -7.93 6.48
CA VAL A 111 -13.39 -8.29 5.16
C VAL A 111 -14.89 -8.54 5.19
N ASN A 112 -15.35 -9.21 6.25
CA ASN A 112 -16.75 -9.52 6.46
C ASN A 112 -17.07 -9.62 7.95
N SER A 113 -18.32 -9.33 8.28
CA SER A 113 -18.85 -9.53 9.62
C SER A 113 -20.28 -9.99 9.55
N GLU A 114 -20.59 -11.10 10.24
CA GLU A 114 -21.94 -11.63 10.35
C GLU A 114 -22.38 -11.62 11.80
N ALA A 115 -23.55 -11.05 12.06
CA ALA A 115 -24.19 -11.10 13.36
C ALA A 115 -25.49 -11.91 13.30
N ARG A 116 -25.65 -12.81 14.28
CA ARG A 116 -26.84 -13.67 14.39
C ARG A 116 -27.42 -13.57 15.79
N ILE A 117 -28.75 -13.52 15.86
CA ILE A 117 -29.52 -13.57 17.10
C ILE A 117 -29.61 -15.03 17.51
N LEU A 118 -29.05 -15.39 18.68
CA LEU A 118 -29.18 -16.72 19.26
C LEU A 118 -30.48 -16.85 20.09
N ASN A 119 -30.80 -15.78 20.80
CA ASN A 119 -32.08 -15.55 21.48
C ASN A 119 -32.23 -14.04 21.71
N PRO A 120 -33.40 -13.52 22.19
CA PRO A 120 -33.61 -12.07 22.36
C PRO A 120 -32.57 -11.36 23.21
N ARG A 121 -31.84 -12.08 24.05
CA ARG A 121 -30.80 -11.55 24.96
C ARG A 121 -29.37 -11.94 24.56
N LYS A 122 -29.17 -12.68 23.47
CA LYS A 122 -27.85 -13.19 23.12
C LYS A 122 -27.59 -13.12 21.61
N VAL A 123 -26.42 -12.60 21.27
CA VAL A 123 -25.93 -12.51 19.88
C VAL A 123 -24.63 -13.27 19.69
N SER A 124 -24.40 -13.73 18.49
CA SER A 124 -23.11 -14.23 18.02
C SER A 124 -22.62 -13.37 16.87
N VAL A 125 -21.36 -12.96 16.91
CA VAL A 125 -20.71 -12.21 15.83
C VAL A 125 -19.51 -12.98 15.35
N VAL A 126 -19.39 -13.10 14.02
CA VAL A 126 -18.25 -13.71 13.36
C VAL A 126 -17.53 -12.61 12.58
N PHE A 127 -16.24 -12.47 12.79
CA PHE A 127 -15.35 -11.54 12.06
C PHE A 127 -14.46 -12.32 11.11
N GLU A 128 -14.38 -11.91 9.85
CA GLU A 128 -13.35 -12.32 8.92
C GLU A 128 -12.35 -11.17 8.79
N ILE A 129 -11.12 -11.38 9.28
CA ILE A 129 -10.08 -10.37 9.40
C ILE A 129 -9.00 -10.69 8.38
N SER A 130 -8.58 -9.70 7.61
CA SER A 130 -7.45 -9.78 6.69
C SER A 130 -6.28 -8.98 7.24
N GLY A 131 -5.10 -9.60 7.25
CA GLY A 131 -3.84 -8.93 7.50
C GLY A 131 -2.92 -9.07 6.30
N GLU A 132 -2.38 -7.96 5.81
CA GLU A 132 -1.40 -7.89 4.73
C GLU A 132 -0.07 -7.44 5.32
N LEU A 133 0.90 -8.37 5.37
CA LEU A 133 2.23 -8.15 5.92
C LEU A 133 3.25 -7.99 4.81
N SER A 134 4.10 -6.96 4.92
CA SER A 134 5.33 -6.79 4.16
C SER A 134 6.52 -6.73 5.10
N CYS A 135 7.58 -7.46 4.77
CA CYS A 135 8.83 -7.41 5.50
C CYS A 135 9.96 -6.92 4.59
N TYR A 136 10.76 -6.04 5.15
CA TYR A 136 11.89 -5.42 4.47
C TYR A 136 13.17 -5.71 5.24
N ARG A 137 14.23 -6.00 4.51
CA ARG A 137 15.59 -6.15 5.06
C ARG A 137 16.52 -5.19 4.35
N GLU A 138 17.47 -4.65 5.10
CA GLU A 138 18.56 -3.87 4.54
C GLU A 138 19.58 -4.79 3.88
N GLU A 139 19.82 -4.59 2.58
CA GLU A 139 20.73 -5.41 1.78
C GLU A 139 21.71 -4.54 1.01
N SER A 140 22.84 -5.16 0.61
CA SER A 140 23.82 -4.51 -0.24
C SER A 140 23.45 -4.72 -1.71
N VAL A 141 22.95 -3.67 -2.36
CA VAL A 141 22.59 -3.67 -3.79
C VAL A 141 23.79 -3.22 -4.62
N CYS A 142 24.20 -4.02 -5.60
CA CYS A 142 25.25 -3.64 -6.54
C CYS A 142 24.73 -2.56 -7.49
N ILE A 143 25.42 -1.43 -7.59
CA ILE A 143 25.08 -0.32 -8.50
C ILE A 143 26.10 -0.12 -9.60
N GLU A 144 27.29 -0.66 -9.47
CA GLU A 144 28.36 -0.52 -10.47
C GLU A 144 29.25 -1.75 -10.44
N ASN A 145 29.72 -2.19 -11.58
CA ASN A 145 30.84 -3.11 -11.66
C ASN A 145 31.97 -2.50 -12.50
N SER A 146 33.20 -2.78 -12.12
CA SER A 146 34.42 -2.23 -12.71
C SER A 146 35.50 -3.28 -12.84
N LEU A 147 36.49 -2.99 -13.68
CA LEU A 147 37.71 -3.81 -13.74
C LEU A 147 38.52 -3.67 -12.45
N PRO A 148 39.13 -4.76 -11.96
CA PRO A 148 40.10 -4.68 -10.85
C PRO A 148 41.29 -3.81 -11.22
N GLU A 149 41.79 -3.01 -10.29
CA GLU A 149 42.93 -2.08 -10.50
C GLU A 149 44.24 -2.76 -10.87
N ASN A 150 44.40 -4.06 -10.59
CA ASN A 150 45.68 -4.80 -10.73
C ASN A 150 45.66 -5.79 -11.90
N GLU A 151 44.76 -5.66 -12.87
CA GLU A 151 44.73 -6.58 -14.00
C GLU A 151 45.83 -6.28 -15.00
N SER A 152 46.60 -7.34 -15.34
CA SER A 152 47.69 -7.28 -16.30
C SER A 152 47.23 -7.41 -17.76
N ILE A 153 45.98 -7.72 -18.02
CA ILE A 153 45.40 -7.95 -19.35
C ILE A 153 44.62 -6.71 -19.77
N ALA A 154 44.93 -6.19 -20.94
CA ALA A 154 44.19 -5.08 -21.55
C ALA A 154 42.79 -5.53 -21.98
N LEU A 155 41.80 -5.28 -21.13
CA LEU A 155 40.38 -5.49 -21.42
C LEU A 155 39.72 -4.18 -21.83
N HIS A 156 39.02 -4.22 -22.99
CA HIS A 156 38.07 -3.18 -23.36
C HIS A 156 36.71 -3.54 -22.79
N THR A 157 36.03 -2.57 -22.12
CA THR A 157 34.73 -2.77 -21.50
C THR A 157 33.69 -1.81 -22.04
N LYS A 158 32.48 -2.31 -22.29
CA LYS A 158 31.32 -1.51 -22.68
C LYS A 158 30.41 -1.33 -21.48
N TYR A 159 30.18 -0.08 -21.09
CA TYR A 159 29.28 0.27 -20.01
C TYR A 159 27.90 0.69 -20.51
N GLU A 160 26.89 0.37 -19.72
CA GLU A 160 25.55 0.88 -19.87
C GLU A 160 25.10 1.50 -18.56
N GLN A 161 24.63 2.74 -18.63
CA GLN A 161 24.14 3.49 -17.47
C GLN A 161 22.61 3.56 -17.52
N ARG A 162 21.96 3.28 -16.38
CA ARG A 162 20.51 3.37 -16.21
C ARG A 162 20.15 3.93 -14.84
N GLU A 163 18.95 4.50 -14.75
CA GLU A 163 18.38 4.92 -13.49
C GLU A 163 17.51 3.82 -12.90
N ILE A 164 17.64 3.60 -11.59
CA ILE A 164 16.84 2.66 -10.80
C ILE A 164 16.27 3.35 -9.56
N MET A 165 15.18 2.79 -9.03
CA MET A 165 14.59 3.21 -7.77
C MET A 165 14.97 2.24 -6.67
N LEU A 166 15.59 2.75 -5.62
CA LEU A 166 15.93 2.00 -4.42
C LEU A 166 14.98 2.37 -3.28
N ILE A 167 14.63 1.42 -2.43
CA ILE A 167 13.97 1.72 -1.15
C ILE A 167 15.06 2.20 -0.20
N ASN A 168 15.01 3.49 0.11
CA ASN A 168 16.03 4.14 0.91
C ASN A 168 15.81 3.93 2.41
N ALA A 169 14.55 4.02 2.88
CA ALA A 169 14.20 3.76 4.27
C ALA A 169 12.79 3.16 4.39
N VAL A 170 12.64 2.30 5.40
CA VAL A 170 11.36 1.79 5.88
C VAL A 170 11.28 2.15 7.36
N CYS A 171 10.27 2.92 7.74
CA CYS A 171 10.16 3.45 9.09
C CYS A 171 8.71 3.50 9.57
N GLU A 172 8.55 3.53 10.88
CA GLU A 172 7.25 3.68 11.51
C GLU A 172 7.33 4.65 12.69
N LYS A 173 6.21 5.28 12.99
CA LYS A 173 6.05 6.18 14.12
C LYS A 173 4.65 6.08 14.69
N THR A 174 4.56 5.87 16.00
CA THR A 174 3.31 5.99 16.74
C THR A 174 2.97 7.46 17.01
N PHE A 175 1.70 7.80 16.99
CA PHE A 175 1.20 9.12 17.31
C PHE A 175 -0.22 9.05 17.87
N ALA A 176 -0.67 10.15 18.47
CA ALA A 176 -2.04 10.31 18.92
C ALA A 176 -2.63 11.59 18.33
N VAL A 177 -3.93 11.54 18.05
CA VAL A 177 -4.77 12.70 17.72
C VAL A 177 -5.74 12.87 18.88
N ASN A 178 -5.67 14.03 19.54
CA ASN A 178 -6.52 14.39 20.67
C ASN A 178 -7.30 15.65 20.27
N GLU A 179 -8.60 15.50 20.06
CA GLU A 179 -9.45 16.56 19.54
C GLU A 179 -10.80 16.61 20.26
N GLN A 180 -11.33 17.82 20.41
CA GLN A 180 -12.65 18.07 20.96
C GLN A 180 -13.57 18.64 19.89
N PHE A 181 -14.66 17.94 19.60
CA PHE A 181 -15.59 18.31 18.54
C PHE A 181 -16.91 18.81 19.16
N VAL A 182 -17.29 20.04 18.79
CA VAL A 182 -18.57 20.60 19.17
C VAL A 182 -19.65 20.12 18.19
N PHE A 183 -20.76 19.61 18.71
CA PHE A 183 -21.87 19.15 17.86
C PHE A 183 -22.53 20.33 17.14
N PRO A 184 -22.91 20.15 15.87
CA PRO A 184 -23.53 21.20 15.08
C PRO A 184 -24.83 21.72 15.73
N ALA A 185 -24.99 23.05 15.82
CA ALA A 185 -26.16 23.68 16.44
C ALA A 185 -27.52 23.32 15.80
N GLY A 186 -27.50 22.83 14.54
CA GLY A 186 -28.70 22.35 13.84
C GLY A 186 -29.10 20.91 14.14
N LYS A 187 -28.33 20.19 14.96
CA LYS A 187 -28.62 18.81 15.39
C LYS A 187 -28.96 18.75 16.87
N PRO A 188 -29.86 17.85 17.29
CA PRO A 188 -30.16 17.65 18.72
C PRO A 188 -28.91 17.27 19.52
N ALA A 189 -28.86 17.72 20.77
CA ALA A 189 -27.72 17.44 21.68
C ALA A 189 -27.58 15.93 21.97
N PRO A 190 -26.37 15.39 21.99
CA PRO A 190 -26.14 13.99 22.28
C PRO A 190 -26.36 13.71 23.75
N GLU A 191 -26.99 12.58 24.07
CA GLU A 191 -27.14 12.04 25.41
C GLU A 191 -26.19 10.84 25.62
N ARG A 192 -26.10 9.95 24.64
CA ARG A 192 -25.29 8.73 24.71
C ARG A 192 -24.69 8.37 23.35
N LEU A 193 -23.39 8.05 23.32
CA LEU A 193 -22.73 7.55 22.13
C LEU A 193 -23.16 6.10 21.85
N VAL A 194 -23.55 5.84 20.61
CA VAL A 194 -23.83 4.50 20.08
C VAL A 194 -22.55 3.91 19.51
N CYS A 195 -21.99 4.54 18.47
CA CYS A 195 -20.70 4.19 17.92
C CYS A 195 -19.98 5.44 17.39
N CYS A 196 -18.66 5.40 17.48
CA CYS A 196 -17.77 6.33 16.81
C CYS A 196 -16.78 5.49 16.00
N ARG A 197 -16.52 5.91 14.77
CA ARG A 197 -15.56 5.26 13.89
C ARG A 197 -14.60 6.31 13.37
N ALA A 198 -13.30 6.09 13.59
CA ALA A 198 -12.25 6.93 13.08
C ALA A 198 -11.66 6.34 11.79
N GLU A 199 -11.42 7.21 10.81
CA GLU A 199 -10.66 6.92 9.60
C GLU A 199 -9.56 7.95 9.47
N LEU A 200 -8.29 7.51 9.45
CA LEU A 200 -7.15 8.38 9.25
C LEU A 200 -6.70 8.29 7.80
N ASN A 201 -6.91 9.36 7.06
CA ASN A 201 -6.64 9.43 5.63
C ASN A 201 -5.39 10.27 5.37
N VAL A 202 -4.37 9.67 4.75
CA VAL A 202 -3.20 10.40 4.27
C VAL A 202 -3.57 11.16 3.00
N SER A 203 -3.43 12.48 3.02
CA SER A 203 -3.69 13.35 1.87
C SER A 203 -2.43 13.74 1.11
N ASP A 204 -1.30 13.84 1.82
CA ASP A 204 -0.04 14.30 1.25
C ASP A 204 1.15 13.72 2.02
N THR A 205 2.22 13.41 1.28
CA THR A 205 3.51 13.00 1.83
C THR A 205 4.62 13.81 1.19
N GLN A 206 5.39 14.52 2.00
CA GLN A 206 6.47 15.38 1.53
C GLN A 206 7.79 14.98 2.18
N MET A 207 8.87 15.07 1.41
CA MET A 207 10.23 14.88 1.90
C MET A 207 10.92 16.23 2.10
N ILE A 208 11.54 16.43 3.27
CA ILE A 208 12.39 17.59 3.56
C ILE A 208 13.66 17.08 4.26
N GLY A 209 14.77 17.05 3.52
CA GLY A 209 16.01 16.44 4.00
C GLY A 209 15.83 14.96 4.33
N SER A 210 16.12 14.56 5.56
CA SER A 210 15.92 13.20 6.06
C SER A 210 14.52 12.94 6.65
N LYS A 211 13.57 13.89 6.53
CA LYS A 211 12.29 13.80 7.22
C LYS A 211 11.13 13.64 6.24
N ILE A 212 10.27 12.67 6.53
CA ILE A 212 8.96 12.50 5.90
C ILE A 212 7.94 13.29 6.70
N ILE A 213 7.23 14.19 6.04
CA ILE A 213 6.07 14.88 6.59
C ILE A 213 4.82 14.22 6.01
N VAL A 214 4.05 13.58 6.87
CA VAL A 214 2.78 12.93 6.52
C VAL A 214 1.66 13.83 6.99
N LYS A 215 0.82 14.30 6.07
CA LYS A 215 -0.35 15.12 6.35
C LYS A 215 -1.62 14.38 5.99
N GLY A 216 -2.68 14.64 6.73
CA GLY A 216 -3.96 13.98 6.48
C GLY A 216 -5.10 14.53 7.29
N THR A 217 -6.22 13.82 7.23
CA THR A 217 -7.41 14.11 8.03
C THR A 217 -7.80 12.90 8.86
N THR A 218 -8.26 13.17 10.06
CA THR A 218 -8.95 12.22 10.92
C THR A 218 -10.44 12.49 10.76
N ASP A 219 -11.13 11.58 10.06
CA ASP A 219 -12.57 11.69 9.82
C ASP A 219 -13.30 10.78 10.80
N LEU A 220 -14.27 11.34 11.53
CA LEU A 220 -15.06 10.65 12.54
C LEU A 220 -16.50 10.54 12.08
N ASN A 221 -16.98 9.32 11.98
CA ASN A 221 -18.41 9.02 11.82
C ASN A 221 -19.00 8.70 13.20
N VAL A 222 -19.88 9.57 13.69
CA VAL A 222 -20.44 9.48 15.05
C VAL A 222 -21.93 9.21 14.98
N CYS A 223 -22.35 8.15 15.66
CA CYS A 223 -23.73 7.77 15.85
C CYS A 223 -24.07 7.89 17.34
N TYR A 224 -25.17 8.62 17.68
CA TYR A 224 -25.52 8.92 19.05
C TYR A 224 -27.03 8.99 19.26
N MET A 225 -27.47 8.73 20.48
CA MET A 225 -28.85 8.91 20.92
C MET A 225 -29.04 10.29 21.53
N THR A 226 -30.24 10.83 21.42
CA THR A 226 -30.65 12.13 21.96
C THR A 226 -31.77 11.94 22.99
N ALA A 227 -31.97 12.90 23.86
CA ALA A 227 -33.07 12.88 24.83
C ALA A 227 -34.41 12.90 24.12
N GLY A 228 -35.27 11.95 24.47
CA GLY A 228 -36.65 11.88 23.98
C GLY A 228 -36.85 11.24 22.59
N GLU A 229 -35.76 10.83 21.91
CA GLU A 229 -35.85 10.09 20.65
C GLU A 229 -35.49 8.62 20.87
N CYS A 230 -36.19 7.72 20.21
CA CYS A 230 -35.98 6.26 20.28
C CYS A 230 -35.12 5.71 19.14
N TYR A 231 -34.44 6.57 18.38
CA TYR A 231 -33.56 6.24 17.27
C TYR A 231 -32.29 7.08 17.28
N PRO A 232 -31.17 6.56 16.71
CA PRO A 232 -29.92 7.27 16.70
C PRO A 232 -29.84 8.31 15.57
N ILE A 233 -28.98 9.31 15.77
CA ILE A 233 -28.64 10.34 14.81
C ILE A 233 -27.16 10.16 14.44
N THR A 234 -26.81 10.47 13.19
CA THR A 234 -25.42 10.47 12.72
C THR A 234 -24.89 11.88 12.48
N THR A 235 -23.62 12.07 12.77
CA THR A 235 -22.87 13.28 12.39
C THR A 235 -21.45 12.92 12.03
N GLN A 236 -20.79 13.79 11.28
CA GLN A 236 -19.40 13.63 10.87
C GLN A 236 -18.58 14.79 11.37
N PHE A 237 -17.37 14.48 11.82
CA PHE A 237 -16.34 15.46 12.16
C PHE A 237 -15.08 15.16 11.39
N SER A 238 -14.27 16.21 11.16
CA SER A 238 -12.97 16.06 10.52
C SER A 238 -11.97 16.99 11.17
N ALA A 239 -10.77 16.48 11.45
CA ALA A 239 -9.66 17.26 11.97
C ALA A 239 -8.39 16.95 11.19
N PRO A 240 -7.56 17.95 10.85
CA PRO A 240 -6.29 17.71 10.18
C PRO A 240 -5.26 17.16 11.16
N PHE A 241 -4.36 16.31 10.67
CA PHE A 241 -3.15 15.91 11.41
C PHE A 241 -1.90 16.11 10.56
N SER A 242 -0.75 16.24 11.22
CA SER A 242 0.55 16.26 10.59
C SER A 242 1.57 15.52 11.44
N GLN A 243 2.30 14.58 10.83
CA GLN A 243 3.33 13.81 11.51
C GLN A 243 4.65 13.92 10.78
N ILE A 244 5.74 13.99 11.55
CA ILE A 244 7.11 14.04 11.02
C ILE A 244 7.81 12.76 11.45
N ILE A 245 8.34 12.02 10.47
CA ILE A 245 9.12 10.79 10.66
C ILE A 245 10.54 11.07 10.19
N ASP A 246 11.53 10.83 11.04
CA ASP A 246 12.94 10.92 10.64
C ASP A 246 13.40 9.58 10.07
N THR A 247 13.89 9.59 8.85
CA THR A 247 14.39 8.39 8.17
C THR A 247 15.86 8.11 8.47
N GLY A 248 16.58 9.10 9.00
CA GLY A 248 18.04 9.07 9.17
C GLY A 248 18.84 9.07 7.87
N ARG A 249 18.16 9.19 6.70
CA ARG A 249 18.79 9.13 5.37
C ARG A 249 18.35 10.30 4.51
N GLU A 250 19.31 10.90 3.82
CA GLU A 250 19.09 11.99 2.88
C GLU A 250 18.84 11.45 1.46
N ASN A 251 18.52 12.35 0.52
CA ASN A 251 18.32 12.09 -0.92
C ASN A 251 17.17 11.13 -1.21
N THR A 252 15.98 11.45 -0.72
CA THR A 252 14.77 10.71 -1.07
C THR A 252 13.90 11.54 -2.02
N GLU A 253 13.39 10.91 -3.09
CA GLU A 253 12.59 11.58 -4.12
C GLU A 253 11.10 11.35 -3.96
N GLY A 254 10.72 10.30 -3.24
CA GLY A 254 9.32 9.97 -3.01
C GLY A 254 9.12 9.10 -1.78
N CYS A 255 7.94 9.20 -1.20
CA CYS A 255 7.55 8.34 -0.09
C CYS A 255 6.08 7.95 -0.21
N THR A 256 5.75 6.80 0.33
CA THR A 256 4.38 6.33 0.55
C THR A 256 4.20 6.11 2.04
N ALA A 257 3.05 6.49 2.56
CA ALA A 257 2.71 6.27 3.95
C ALA A 257 1.27 5.80 4.07
N TYR A 258 1.01 4.93 5.05
CA TYR A 258 -0.31 4.52 5.46
C TYR A 258 -0.37 4.44 6.98
N ILE A 259 -1.59 4.46 7.51
CA ILE A 259 -1.84 4.57 8.93
C ILE A 259 -2.70 3.40 9.38
N THR A 260 -2.29 2.77 10.48
CA THR A 260 -3.04 1.69 11.13
C THR A 260 -3.45 2.15 12.54
N LEU A 261 -4.73 2.00 12.87
CA LEU A 261 -5.28 2.31 14.18
C LEU A 261 -4.78 1.30 15.23
N THR A 262 -4.43 1.79 16.42
CA THR A 262 -4.02 0.96 17.57
C THR A 262 -4.99 1.03 18.73
N SER A 263 -5.61 2.18 18.95
CA SER A 263 -6.72 2.36 19.89
C SER A 263 -7.49 3.64 19.59
N ALA A 264 -8.74 3.68 20.01
CA ALA A 264 -9.57 4.87 19.91
C ALA A 264 -10.51 4.93 21.13
N TYR A 265 -10.58 6.09 21.76
CA TYR A 265 -11.41 6.37 22.92
C TYR A 265 -12.28 7.59 22.63
N TYR A 266 -13.54 7.50 22.98
CA TYR A 266 -14.53 8.55 22.74
C TYR A 266 -15.39 8.75 23.96
N ASP A 267 -15.55 10.00 24.39
CA ASP A 267 -16.41 10.36 25.51
C ASP A 267 -17.20 11.62 25.23
N LEU A 268 -18.35 11.76 25.91
CA LEU A 268 -19.15 12.98 25.87
C LEU A 268 -18.85 13.79 27.13
N ILE A 269 -18.26 14.94 26.93
CA ILE A 269 -17.94 15.88 28.02
C ILE A 269 -18.76 17.15 27.91
N ASP A 270 -18.96 17.85 29.03
CA ASP A 270 -19.55 19.18 29.01
C ASP A 270 -18.43 20.23 28.84
N ASN A 271 -18.57 21.10 27.84
CA ASN A 271 -17.65 22.21 27.67
C ASN A 271 -17.93 23.32 28.73
N ILE A 272 -17.12 24.36 28.73
CA ILE A 272 -17.20 25.50 29.66
C ILE A 272 -18.58 26.18 29.61
N ASN A 273 -19.29 26.10 28.50
CA ASN A 273 -20.60 26.69 28.29
C ASN A 273 -21.76 25.71 28.65
N GLY A 274 -21.45 24.49 29.10
CA GLY A 274 -22.42 23.45 29.38
C GLY A 274 -22.99 22.74 28.12
N GLU A 275 -22.33 22.91 26.98
CA GLU A 275 -22.69 22.20 25.73
C GLU A 275 -21.94 20.87 25.66
N LYS A 276 -22.60 19.82 25.19
CA LYS A 276 -21.97 18.52 24.96
C LYS A 276 -20.97 18.59 23.84
N THR A 277 -19.78 18.06 24.09
CA THR A 277 -18.64 17.99 23.17
C THR A 277 -18.16 16.55 23.11
N LEU A 278 -17.80 16.08 21.93
CA LEU A 278 -17.13 14.80 21.76
C LEU A 278 -15.63 14.98 22.02
N ASP A 279 -15.12 14.33 23.04
CA ASP A 279 -13.70 14.19 23.31
C ASP A 279 -13.21 12.90 22.65
N ALA A 280 -12.23 13.02 21.73
CA ALA A 280 -11.72 11.91 20.95
C ALA A 280 -10.21 11.78 21.11
N GLU A 281 -9.75 10.63 21.60
CA GLU A 281 -8.35 10.26 21.69
C GLU A 281 -8.09 9.04 20.80
N ILE A 282 -7.33 9.23 19.71
CA ILE A 282 -7.11 8.23 18.67
C ILE A 282 -5.61 7.97 18.56
N HIS A 283 -5.20 6.75 18.80
CA HIS A 283 -3.82 6.31 18.65
C HIS A 283 -3.64 5.51 17.36
N ALA A 284 -2.53 5.77 16.68
CA ALA A 284 -2.22 5.13 15.42
C ALA A 284 -0.70 4.97 15.23
N VAL A 285 -0.34 4.11 14.31
CA VAL A 285 1.02 3.98 13.78
C VAL A 285 1.04 4.39 12.30
N THR A 286 1.89 5.35 11.97
CA THR A 286 2.23 5.67 10.58
C THR A 286 3.37 4.77 10.14
N GLN A 287 3.20 4.10 9.02
CA GLN A 287 4.18 3.24 8.38
C GLN A 287 4.56 3.86 7.03
N ALA A 288 5.85 4.11 6.80
CA ALA A 288 6.31 4.82 5.63
C ALA A 288 7.47 4.11 4.93
N VAL A 289 7.44 4.16 3.59
CA VAL A 289 8.51 3.68 2.72
C VAL A 289 9.00 4.85 1.89
N SER A 290 10.28 5.19 2.01
CA SER A 290 10.91 6.20 1.18
C SER A 290 11.76 5.58 0.07
N ARG A 291 11.82 6.27 -1.07
CA ARG A 291 12.54 5.83 -2.26
C ARG A 291 13.46 6.91 -2.77
N CYS A 292 14.61 6.48 -3.33
CA CYS A 292 15.53 7.38 -3.99
C CYS A 292 15.91 6.83 -5.38
N ARG A 293 16.23 7.73 -6.29
CA ARG A 293 16.86 7.38 -7.56
C ARG A 293 18.33 7.12 -7.37
N SER A 294 18.83 6.09 -8.03
CA SER A 294 20.25 5.79 -8.10
C SER A 294 20.62 5.46 -9.53
N SER A 295 21.80 5.89 -9.95
CA SER A 295 22.33 5.50 -11.24
C SER A 295 23.10 4.20 -11.09
N VAL A 296 22.81 3.23 -11.96
CA VAL A 296 23.58 2.00 -12.10
C VAL A 296 24.44 2.05 -13.35
N ASN A 297 25.66 1.56 -13.26
CA ASN A 297 26.62 1.53 -14.36
C ASN A 297 27.25 0.14 -14.44
N TYR A 298 26.80 -0.65 -15.40
CA TYR A 298 27.21 -2.04 -15.55
C TYR A 298 27.97 -2.26 -16.84
N ILE A 299 28.98 -3.15 -16.77
CA ILE A 299 29.65 -3.68 -17.94
C ILE A 299 28.70 -4.65 -18.65
N THR A 300 28.37 -4.34 -19.90
CA THR A 300 27.46 -5.14 -20.72
C THR A 300 28.18 -6.03 -21.72
N ASP A 301 29.45 -5.72 -22.04
CA ASP A 301 30.33 -6.54 -22.85
C ASP A 301 31.79 -6.22 -22.55
N ALA A 302 32.67 -7.19 -22.80
CA ALA A 302 34.11 -7.01 -22.67
C ALA A 302 34.86 -7.88 -23.71
N TYR A 303 36.00 -7.40 -24.16
CA TYR A 303 36.92 -8.17 -25.02
C TYR A 303 38.37 -7.75 -24.76
N SER A 304 39.29 -8.64 -25.10
CA SER A 304 40.73 -8.32 -25.18
C SER A 304 41.22 -8.37 -26.62
N ASN A 305 42.16 -7.50 -26.95
CA ASN A 305 42.87 -7.58 -28.21
C ASN A 305 43.97 -8.64 -28.19
N GLU A 306 44.41 -9.08 -27.04
CA GLU A 306 45.55 -9.98 -26.84
C GLU A 306 45.12 -11.45 -26.74
N LEU A 307 44.01 -11.71 -26.09
CA LEU A 307 43.52 -13.07 -25.75
C LEU A 307 42.06 -13.28 -26.16
N PRO A 308 41.70 -14.50 -26.57
CA PRO A 308 40.31 -14.86 -26.72
C PRO A 308 39.58 -14.71 -25.36
N THR A 309 38.42 -14.05 -25.38
CA THR A 309 37.62 -13.76 -24.19
C THR A 309 36.21 -14.32 -24.32
N GLN A 310 35.70 -14.82 -23.22
CA GLN A 310 34.32 -15.24 -23.05
C GLN A 310 33.69 -14.57 -21.82
N CYS A 311 32.66 -13.75 -22.02
CA CYS A 311 31.93 -13.08 -20.95
C CYS A 311 30.93 -14.04 -20.30
N ARG A 312 30.93 -14.09 -18.97
CA ARG A 312 29.88 -14.72 -18.17
C ARG A 312 28.84 -13.66 -17.84
N MET A 313 27.60 -13.88 -18.29
CA MET A 313 26.50 -12.94 -18.11
C MET A 313 25.72 -13.25 -16.84
N GLU A 314 25.26 -12.21 -16.17
CA GLU A 314 24.32 -12.23 -15.04
C GLU A 314 23.10 -11.36 -15.38
N VAL A 315 21.90 -11.88 -15.15
CA VAL A 315 20.66 -11.11 -15.32
C VAL A 315 20.34 -10.41 -14.01
N ARG A 316 20.11 -9.11 -14.08
CA ARG A 316 19.74 -8.26 -12.95
C ARG A 316 18.38 -7.65 -13.21
N GLN A 317 17.54 -7.64 -12.16
CA GLN A 317 16.23 -7.00 -12.19
C GLN A 317 16.22 -5.83 -11.20
N HIS A 318 15.82 -4.67 -11.68
CA HIS A 318 15.71 -3.47 -10.85
C HIS A 318 14.37 -2.77 -11.07
N THR A 319 13.88 -2.12 -10.01
CA THR A 319 12.78 -1.17 -10.13
C THR A 319 13.31 0.09 -10.81
N THR A 320 12.69 0.51 -11.91
CA THR A 320 13.08 1.73 -12.64
C THR A 320 12.14 2.90 -12.36
N MET A 321 10.92 2.62 -11.92
CA MET A 321 9.94 3.63 -11.55
C MET A 321 9.00 3.08 -10.50
N SER A 322 8.59 3.95 -9.56
CA SER A 322 7.50 3.67 -8.63
C SER A 322 6.56 4.86 -8.63
N GLU A 323 5.30 4.63 -8.93
CA GLU A 323 4.28 5.65 -9.04
C GLU A 323 3.11 5.33 -8.10
N THR A 324 2.60 6.35 -7.42
CA THR A 324 1.38 6.25 -6.60
C THR A 324 0.26 7.00 -7.29
N GLN A 325 -0.90 6.36 -7.42
CA GLN A 325 -2.08 6.92 -8.06
C GLN A 325 -3.33 6.68 -7.23
N ILE A 326 -4.31 7.55 -7.38
CA ILE A 326 -5.64 7.41 -6.77
C ILE A 326 -6.60 6.89 -7.83
N ILE A 327 -7.25 5.78 -7.52
CA ILE A 327 -8.29 5.16 -8.33
C ILE A 327 -9.63 5.44 -7.65
N ARG A 328 -10.61 5.93 -8.40
CA ARG A 328 -11.97 6.17 -7.90
C ARG A 328 -12.93 5.20 -8.53
N LEU A 329 -13.65 4.48 -7.69
CA LEU A 329 -14.74 3.60 -8.08
C LEU A 329 -16.04 4.22 -7.61
N SER A 330 -17.12 4.06 -8.37
CA SER A 330 -18.45 4.54 -7.97
C SER A 330 -19.52 3.55 -8.34
N LYS A 331 -20.61 3.55 -7.57
CA LYS A 331 -21.79 2.73 -7.80
C LYS A 331 -23.04 3.54 -7.53
N ASP A 332 -23.96 3.48 -8.50
CA ASP A 332 -25.35 3.94 -8.35
C ASP A 332 -26.27 2.73 -8.27
N GLU A 333 -27.14 2.70 -7.30
CA GLU A 333 -28.12 1.62 -7.13
C GLU A 333 -29.43 2.13 -6.55
N ARG A 334 -30.56 1.61 -7.06
CA ARG A 334 -31.87 1.85 -6.51
C ARG A 334 -32.26 0.72 -5.57
N ILE A 335 -32.40 1.04 -4.29
CA ILE A 335 -32.71 0.12 -3.20
C ILE A 335 -34.22 0.22 -2.91
N ASN A 336 -34.95 -0.85 -3.12
CA ASN A 336 -36.37 -0.87 -2.77
C ASN A 336 -36.55 -1.11 -1.27
N THR A 337 -37.38 -0.31 -0.61
CA THR A 337 -37.82 -0.50 0.77
C THR A 337 -39.03 -1.42 0.83
N SER A 338 -39.15 -2.18 1.92
CA SER A 338 -40.30 -3.09 2.09
C SER A 338 -41.63 -2.35 2.36
N GLU A 339 -41.53 -1.13 2.86
CA GLU A 339 -42.68 -0.27 3.20
C GLU A 339 -42.39 1.16 2.72
N ASP A 340 -43.47 1.93 2.51
CA ASP A 340 -43.36 3.33 2.16
C ASP A 340 -42.58 4.12 3.19
N CYS A 341 -41.47 4.73 2.75
CA CYS A 341 -40.64 5.56 3.59
C CYS A 341 -41.27 6.93 3.84
N GLY A 342 -41.29 7.36 5.12
CA GLY A 342 -41.63 8.74 5.51
C GLY A 342 -40.37 9.59 5.62
N ASP A 343 -39.53 9.27 6.59
CA ASP A 343 -38.29 10.02 6.90
C ASP A 343 -37.08 9.11 7.09
N VAL A 344 -35.91 9.54 6.64
CA VAL A 344 -34.62 8.91 6.98
C VAL A 344 -34.21 9.29 8.39
N LEU A 345 -33.91 8.30 9.21
CA LEU A 345 -33.47 8.50 10.58
C LEU A 345 -31.94 8.44 10.69
N CYS A 346 -31.35 7.42 10.08
CA CYS A 346 -29.92 7.17 10.19
C CYS A 346 -29.40 6.42 8.94
N ILE A 347 -28.23 6.81 8.47
CA ILE A 347 -27.50 6.12 7.39
C ILE A 347 -26.15 5.72 7.96
N LEU A 348 -25.83 4.43 7.91
CA LEU A 348 -24.55 3.87 8.32
C LEU A 348 -23.95 3.14 7.13
N THR A 349 -22.74 3.53 6.78
CA THR A 349 -21.98 2.92 5.68
C THR A 349 -20.64 2.44 6.16
N SER A 350 -20.19 1.33 5.60
CA SER A 350 -18.83 0.81 5.86
C SER A 350 -18.26 0.17 4.61
N LEU A 351 -16.99 0.46 4.35
CA LEU A 351 -16.20 -0.27 3.37
C LEU A 351 -15.77 -1.59 4.00
N ASN A 352 -16.19 -2.71 3.43
CA ASN A 352 -15.94 -4.04 3.99
C ASN A 352 -14.73 -4.70 3.34
N GLN A 353 -14.78 -4.89 2.02
CA GLN A 353 -13.78 -5.65 1.30
C GLN A 353 -13.28 -4.88 0.09
N VAL A 354 -11.95 -4.97 -0.11
CA VAL A 354 -11.30 -4.60 -1.37
C VAL A 354 -10.63 -5.85 -1.91
N THR A 355 -10.96 -6.23 -3.13
CA THR A 355 -10.35 -7.36 -3.83
C THR A 355 -9.70 -6.90 -5.11
N GLN A 356 -8.49 -7.40 -5.33
CA GLN A 356 -7.77 -7.22 -6.58
C GLN A 356 -7.49 -8.59 -7.18
N GLN A 357 -7.93 -8.80 -8.41
CA GLN A 357 -7.63 -10.00 -9.21
C GLN A 357 -7.03 -9.55 -10.54
N GLN A 358 -5.72 -9.62 -10.63
CA GLN A 358 -4.95 -9.06 -11.75
C GLN A 358 -5.25 -7.56 -11.92
N THR A 359 -5.95 -7.18 -13.00
CA THR A 359 -6.35 -5.80 -13.28
C THR A 359 -7.73 -5.43 -12.76
N LYS A 360 -8.53 -6.40 -12.31
CA LYS A 360 -9.90 -6.15 -11.81
C LYS A 360 -9.88 -5.79 -10.34
N LEU A 361 -10.58 -4.71 -10.02
CA LEU A 361 -10.83 -4.25 -8.65
C LEU A 361 -12.33 -4.40 -8.34
N SER A 362 -12.64 -4.84 -7.13
CA SER A 362 -13.99 -4.83 -6.59
C SER A 362 -13.94 -4.37 -5.13
N CYS A 363 -14.78 -3.40 -4.80
CA CYS A 363 -14.94 -2.87 -3.47
C CYS A 363 -16.36 -3.09 -3.00
N THR A 364 -16.53 -3.76 -1.87
CA THR A 364 -17.83 -4.04 -1.28
C THR A 364 -18.12 -3.06 -0.16
N VAL A 365 -19.24 -2.34 -0.26
CA VAL A 365 -19.70 -1.35 0.73
C VAL A 365 -21.02 -1.80 1.30
N SER A 366 -21.13 -1.87 2.63
CA SER A 366 -22.42 -2.03 3.32
C SER A 366 -23.10 -0.67 3.46
N ALA A 367 -24.39 -0.63 3.16
CA ALA A 367 -25.26 0.51 3.37
C ALA A 367 -26.47 0.07 4.21
N ASP A 368 -26.50 0.53 5.46
CA ASP A 368 -27.58 0.27 6.40
C ASP A 368 -28.37 1.56 6.60
N VAL A 369 -29.64 1.56 6.20
CA VAL A 369 -30.51 2.73 6.29
C VAL A 369 -31.66 2.45 7.25
N LEU A 370 -31.73 3.24 8.29
CA LEU A 370 -32.85 3.26 9.23
C LEU A 370 -33.81 4.37 8.84
N TYR A 371 -35.08 4.06 8.74
CA TYR A 371 -36.09 5.01 8.30
C TYR A 371 -37.40 4.83 9.07
N ARG A 372 -38.21 5.90 9.16
CA ARG A 372 -39.55 5.86 9.66
C ARG A 372 -40.50 5.59 8.47
N THR A 373 -41.41 4.64 8.62
CA THR A 373 -42.45 4.38 7.65
C THR A 373 -43.54 5.44 7.71
N LYS A 374 -44.36 5.57 6.69
CA LYS A 374 -45.53 6.46 6.72
C LYS A 374 -46.54 6.09 7.79
N SER A 375 -46.57 4.83 8.24
CA SER A 375 -47.37 4.36 9.38
C SER A 375 -46.82 4.77 10.74
N GLY A 376 -45.58 5.31 10.79
CA GLY A 376 -44.92 5.78 12.01
C GLY A 376 -43.93 4.77 12.65
N ASN A 377 -43.89 3.54 12.14
CA ASN A 377 -42.99 2.48 12.64
C ASN A 377 -41.56 2.70 12.21
N ILE A 378 -40.57 2.19 12.99
CA ILE A 378 -39.17 2.18 12.63
C ILE A 378 -38.89 0.94 11.79
N SER A 379 -38.29 1.13 10.61
CA SER A 379 -37.89 0.06 9.73
C SER A 379 -36.44 0.28 9.25
N ALA A 380 -35.83 -0.77 8.68
CA ALA A 380 -34.48 -0.69 8.18
C ALA A 380 -34.29 -1.55 6.92
N VAL A 381 -33.38 -1.10 6.09
CA VAL A 381 -32.90 -1.87 4.95
C VAL A 381 -31.39 -1.93 4.96
N ARG A 382 -30.85 -3.13 4.77
CA ARG A 382 -29.41 -3.37 4.58
C ARG A 382 -29.18 -3.78 3.13
N ARG A 383 -28.14 -3.18 2.53
CA ARG A 383 -27.66 -3.54 1.18
C ARG A 383 -26.15 -3.62 1.17
N ILE A 384 -25.67 -4.55 0.37
CA ILE A 384 -24.26 -4.67 0.01
C ILE A 384 -24.15 -4.20 -1.44
N LEU A 385 -23.31 -3.20 -1.67
CA LEU A 385 -23.09 -2.54 -2.94
C LEU A 385 -21.67 -2.83 -3.41
N ASP A 386 -21.52 -3.37 -4.62
CA ASP A 386 -20.21 -3.66 -5.19
C ASP A 386 -19.84 -2.58 -6.21
N ALA A 387 -18.75 -1.87 -5.94
CA ALA A 387 -18.15 -0.90 -6.85
C ALA A 387 -16.97 -1.53 -7.55
N ASP A 388 -17.08 -1.74 -8.86
CA ASP A 388 -16.10 -2.43 -9.67
C ASP A 388 -15.30 -1.46 -10.54
N GLY A 389 -14.06 -1.83 -10.87
CA GLY A 389 -13.19 -1.06 -11.75
C GLY A 389 -11.92 -1.79 -12.13
N GLU A 390 -10.94 -1.04 -12.61
CA GLU A 390 -9.67 -1.58 -13.07
C GLU A 390 -8.48 -0.91 -12.37
N CYS A 391 -7.45 -1.71 -12.09
CA CYS A 391 -6.15 -1.28 -11.60
C CYS A 391 -5.10 -1.60 -12.68
N PRO A 392 -4.01 -0.84 -12.80
CA PRO A 392 -2.87 -1.24 -13.62
C PRO A 392 -2.37 -2.65 -13.27
N ALA A 393 -1.93 -3.42 -14.26
CA ALA A 393 -1.60 -4.85 -14.13
C ALA A 393 -0.56 -5.16 -13.03
N GLU A 394 0.31 -4.22 -12.70
CA GLU A 394 1.36 -4.36 -11.68
C GLU A 394 1.13 -3.42 -10.48
N GLY A 395 -0.10 -2.89 -10.37
CA GLY A 395 -0.50 -2.01 -9.26
C GLY A 395 -0.81 -2.82 -8.01
N ARG A 396 -0.42 -2.31 -6.85
CA ARG A 396 -0.76 -2.84 -5.53
C ARG A 396 -1.56 -1.81 -4.76
N ILE A 397 -2.66 -2.23 -4.15
CA ILE A 397 -3.49 -1.34 -3.33
C ILE A 397 -2.80 -1.13 -1.99
N LEU A 398 -2.55 0.12 -1.65
CA LEU A 398 -1.94 0.54 -0.37
C LEU A 398 -2.99 0.87 0.68
N GLY A 399 -4.17 1.29 0.25
CA GLY A 399 -5.26 1.69 1.14
C GLY A 399 -6.52 1.97 0.36
N ALA A 400 -7.65 1.95 1.08
CA ALA A 400 -8.96 2.24 0.54
C ALA A 400 -9.75 3.06 1.55
N ARG A 401 -10.53 4.01 1.07
CA ARG A 401 -11.46 4.78 1.90
C ARG A 401 -12.80 4.95 1.21
N LEU A 402 -13.83 5.08 2.02
CA LEU A 402 -15.13 5.49 1.53
C LEU A 402 -15.06 6.98 1.16
N GLY A 403 -15.46 7.31 -0.07
CA GLY A 403 -15.56 8.68 -0.54
C GLY A 403 -16.97 9.24 -0.30
N ASP A 404 -17.54 9.87 -1.33
CA ASP A 404 -18.89 10.44 -1.23
C ASP A 404 -19.94 9.35 -1.11
N VAL A 405 -20.85 9.53 -0.13
CA VAL A 405 -22.04 8.71 0.05
C VAL A 405 -23.25 9.63 0.01
N ASN A 406 -24.13 9.41 -0.95
CA ASN A 406 -25.36 10.17 -1.10
C ASN A 406 -26.53 9.21 -1.24
N MET A 407 -27.52 9.37 -0.38
CA MET A 407 -28.74 8.55 -0.41
C MET A 407 -29.94 9.47 -0.42
N ARG A 408 -30.81 9.29 -1.41
CA ARG A 408 -32.03 10.08 -1.57
C ARG A 408 -33.24 9.16 -1.62
N PHE A 409 -34.29 9.55 -0.93
CA PHE A 409 -35.54 8.84 -0.95
C PHE A 409 -36.44 9.30 -2.08
N ASP A 410 -37.05 8.32 -2.77
CA ASP A 410 -38.04 8.53 -3.79
C ASP A 410 -39.15 7.49 -3.59
N GLY A 411 -40.21 7.89 -2.85
CA GLY A 411 -41.35 7.05 -2.54
C GLY A 411 -41.00 5.84 -1.68
N ASN A 412 -40.96 4.66 -2.28
CA ASN A 412 -40.62 3.38 -1.64
C ASN A 412 -39.24 2.85 -2.05
N ALA A 413 -38.35 3.73 -2.50
CA ALA A 413 -36.99 3.38 -2.88
C ALA A 413 -35.99 4.41 -2.38
N ILE A 414 -34.75 3.98 -2.32
CA ILE A 414 -33.58 4.81 -1.98
C ILE A 414 -32.66 4.78 -3.20
N ASP A 415 -32.41 5.94 -3.78
CA ASP A 415 -31.36 6.09 -4.79
C ASP A 415 -30.04 6.33 -4.07
N ALA A 416 -29.18 5.31 -4.07
CA ALA A 416 -27.89 5.30 -3.41
C ALA A 416 -26.78 5.58 -4.42
N HIS A 417 -25.93 6.56 -4.13
CA HIS A 417 -24.65 6.81 -4.80
C HIS A 417 -23.54 6.62 -3.79
N ILE A 418 -22.60 5.74 -4.10
CA ILE A 418 -21.39 5.54 -3.29
C ILE A 418 -20.15 5.71 -4.16
N SER A 419 -19.09 6.25 -3.59
CA SER A 419 -17.76 6.24 -4.18
C SER A 419 -16.73 5.65 -3.21
N VAL A 420 -15.70 5.01 -3.77
CA VAL A 420 -14.57 4.46 -3.03
C VAL A 420 -13.30 5.00 -3.68
N GLU A 421 -12.40 5.55 -2.89
CA GLU A 421 -11.09 5.97 -3.32
C GLU A 421 -10.04 4.95 -2.86
N LEU A 422 -9.23 4.49 -3.82
CA LEU A 422 -8.16 3.53 -3.60
C LEU A 422 -6.83 4.21 -3.87
N SER A 423 -5.90 4.10 -2.94
CA SER A 423 -4.50 4.46 -3.17
C SER A 423 -3.76 3.24 -3.68
N SER A 424 -3.14 3.34 -4.86
CA SER A 424 -2.41 2.25 -5.50
C SER A 424 -0.99 2.68 -5.81
N THR A 425 -0.03 1.77 -5.66
CA THR A 425 1.34 1.96 -6.15
C THR A 425 1.63 0.97 -7.26
N LYS A 426 2.36 1.44 -8.27
CA LYS A 426 2.85 0.63 -9.39
C LYS A 426 4.37 0.72 -9.43
N CYS A 427 5.03 -0.43 -9.50
CA CYS A 427 6.46 -0.52 -9.72
C CYS A 427 6.74 -1.05 -11.13
N VAL A 428 7.57 -0.36 -11.89
CA VAL A 428 8.05 -0.81 -13.19
C VAL A 428 9.41 -1.45 -13.00
N TYR A 429 9.52 -2.71 -13.40
CA TYR A 429 10.76 -3.48 -13.33
C TYR A 429 11.40 -3.53 -14.71
N THR A 430 12.72 -3.48 -14.74
CA THR A 430 13.51 -3.67 -15.95
C THR A 430 14.59 -4.70 -15.70
N GLU A 431 14.69 -5.67 -16.59
CA GLU A 431 15.77 -6.65 -16.60
C GLU A 431 16.87 -6.20 -17.56
N PHE A 432 18.11 -6.39 -17.15
CA PHE A 432 19.26 -6.19 -18.02
C PHE A 432 20.38 -7.16 -17.68
N SER A 433 21.15 -7.50 -18.69
CA SER A 433 22.30 -8.40 -18.56
C SER A 433 23.56 -7.60 -18.31
N SER A 434 24.32 -7.99 -17.31
CA SER A 434 25.66 -7.46 -17.04
C SER A 434 26.70 -8.58 -17.05
N VAL A 435 27.93 -8.24 -17.37
CA VAL A 435 29.05 -9.18 -17.28
C VAL A 435 29.49 -9.30 -15.83
N SER A 436 29.51 -10.52 -15.29
CA SER A 436 29.99 -10.80 -13.92
C SER A 436 31.46 -11.17 -13.88
N SER A 437 31.96 -11.86 -14.91
CA SER A 437 33.38 -12.22 -15.08
C SER A 437 33.71 -12.43 -16.56
N VAL A 438 35.00 -12.36 -16.87
CA VAL A 438 35.56 -12.66 -18.20
C VAL A 438 36.55 -13.81 -18.05
N MET A 439 36.35 -14.85 -18.84
CA MET A 439 37.32 -15.94 -19.00
C MET A 439 38.23 -15.65 -20.17
N THR A 440 39.54 -15.78 -19.99
CA THR A 440 40.56 -15.67 -21.03
C THR A 440 41.21 -17.02 -21.35
N ASP A 441 41.53 -17.28 -22.61
CA ASP A 441 42.28 -18.47 -23.04
C ASP A 441 43.78 -18.05 -23.18
N ASP A 442 44.51 -18.18 -22.09
CA ASP A 442 45.89 -17.74 -21.98
C ASP A 442 46.82 -18.65 -22.83
N ASP A 443 46.38 -19.86 -23.17
CA ASP A 443 47.17 -20.81 -23.99
C ASP A 443 47.08 -20.47 -25.51
N LYS A 444 46.22 -19.55 -25.91
CA LYS A 444 45.99 -19.19 -27.31
C LYS A 444 45.98 -17.67 -27.54
N PRO A 445 47.08 -16.98 -27.30
CA PRO A 445 47.17 -15.55 -27.59
C PRO A 445 46.98 -15.31 -29.09
N TYR A 446 46.38 -14.16 -29.44
CA TYR A 446 46.28 -13.77 -30.83
C TYR A 446 47.64 -13.45 -31.40
N ASP A 447 47.92 -13.96 -32.63
CA ASP A 447 49.14 -13.60 -33.34
C ASP A 447 48.96 -12.23 -33.99
N PHE A 448 49.46 -11.21 -33.28
CA PHE A 448 49.37 -9.83 -33.77
C PHE A 448 50.11 -9.58 -35.07
N GLU A 449 51.17 -10.30 -35.39
CA GLU A 449 51.89 -10.11 -36.64
C GLU A 449 51.10 -10.54 -37.85
N ALA A 450 50.17 -11.49 -37.67
CA ALA A 450 49.28 -11.96 -38.71
C ALA A 450 48.15 -10.96 -39.08
N PHE A 451 47.86 -9.95 -38.25
CA PHE A 451 46.82 -8.96 -38.52
C PHE A 451 47.34 -7.76 -39.33
N PRO A 452 46.62 -7.28 -40.35
CA PRO A 452 47.01 -6.09 -41.12
C PRO A 452 46.98 -4.84 -40.21
N ALA A 453 47.93 -3.91 -40.43
CA ALA A 453 48.01 -2.66 -39.68
C ALA A 453 46.75 -1.78 -39.85
N LEU A 454 46.05 -1.92 -40.99
CA LEU A 454 44.83 -1.19 -41.31
C LEU A 454 43.91 -2.09 -42.15
N THR A 455 42.66 -2.18 -41.72
CA THR A 455 41.61 -2.94 -42.44
C THR A 455 40.54 -1.97 -42.95
N LEU A 456 40.12 -2.12 -44.23
CA LEU A 456 39.03 -1.36 -44.83
C LEU A 456 37.76 -2.22 -44.80
N VAL A 457 36.74 -1.77 -44.10
CA VAL A 457 35.49 -2.49 -43.86
C VAL A 457 34.32 -1.64 -44.30
N LYS A 458 33.38 -2.24 -45.03
CA LYS A 458 32.09 -1.60 -45.30
C LYS A 458 31.17 -1.89 -44.11
N ALA A 459 30.79 -0.86 -43.34
CA ALA A 459 29.88 -0.99 -42.23
C ALA A 459 28.46 -1.29 -42.76
N GLU A 460 27.86 -2.34 -42.25
CA GLU A 460 26.45 -2.67 -42.50
C GLU A 460 25.58 -2.16 -41.34
N ASN A 461 25.26 -3.03 -40.37
CA ASN A 461 24.48 -2.68 -39.18
C ASN A 461 25.30 -2.80 -37.88
N GLU A 462 26.61 -3.04 -37.99
CA GLU A 462 27.50 -3.23 -36.86
C GLU A 462 27.82 -1.89 -36.17
N SER A 463 27.83 -1.88 -34.87
CA SER A 463 28.30 -0.73 -34.07
C SER A 463 29.83 -0.62 -34.09
N VAL A 464 30.37 0.54 -33.75
CA VAL A 464 31.84 0.72 -33.63
C VAL A 464 32.44 -0.29 -32.65
N TRP A 465 31.71 -0.60 -31.57
CA TRP A 465 32.10 -1.59 -30.57
C TRP A 465 32.25 -3.00 -31.19
N GLU A 466 31.26 -3.44 -31.96
CA GLU A 466 31.28 -4.76 -32.63
C GLU A 466 32.39 -4.86 -33.65
N LEU A 467 32.62 -3.77 -34.40
CA LEU A 467 33.76 -3.71 -35.33
C LEU A 467 35.10 -3.74 -34.58
N ALA A 468 35.25 -3.00 -33.48
CA ALA A 468 36.46 -3.03 -32.67
C ALA A 468 36.74 -4.44 -32.13
N LYS A 469 35.74 -5.11 -31.58
CA LYS A 469 35.82 -6.48 -31.06
C LYS A 469 36.19 -7.48 -32.16
N LYS A 470 35.56 -7.38 -33.33
CA LYS A 470 35.76 -8.30 -34.47
C LYS A 470 37.12 -8.18 -35.12
N TYR A 471 37.66 -6.97 -35.16
CA TYR A 471 38.93 -6.69 -35.86
C TYR A 471 40.09 -6.40 -34.89
N HIS A 472 39.95 -6.76 -33.60
CA HIS A 472 40.99 -6.57 -32.57
C HIS A 472 41.55 -5.16 -32.52
N SER A 473 40.65 -4.18 -32.54
CA SER A 473 40.95 -2.75 -32.46
C SER A 473 40.36 -2.16 -31.17
N CYS A 474 40.39 -0.84 -31.01
CA CYS A 474 39.69 -0.14 -29.98
C CYS A 474 38.75 0.96 -30.55
N VAL A 475 37.68 1.22 -29.81
CA VAL A 475 36.63 2.17 -30.25
C VAL A 475 37.20 3.57 -30.50
N GLU A 476 38.10 4.02 -29.64
CA GLU A 476 38.70 5.35 -29.67
C GLU A 476 39.52 5.55 -30.95
N ARG A 477 40.32 4.54 -31.37
CA ARG A 477 41.10 4.62 -32.59
C ARG A 477 40.25 4.58 -33.85
N ILE A 478 39.21 3.74 -33.88
CA ILE A 478 38.27 3.69 -35.01
C ILE A 478 37.57 5.04 -35.14
N SER A 479 37.09 5.62 -34.02
CA SER A 479 36.41 6.90 -34.01
C SER A 479 37.31 8.09 -34.40
N ALA A 480 38.60 8.01 -34.06
CA ALA A 480 39.56 9.04 -34.44
C ALA A 480 39.87 9.08 -35.97
N MET A 481 39.68 7.95 -36.66
CA MET A 481 39.96 7.84 -38.12
C MET A 481 38.72 7.92 -39.00
N ASN A 482 37.51 7.83 -38.43
CA ASN A 482 36.27 7.75 -39.17
C ASN A 482 35.19 8.67 -38.57
N ASP A 483 34.30 9.12 -39.42
CA ASP A 483 33.03 9.73 -38.99
C ASP A 483 32.08 8.61 -38.55
N THR A 484 31.91 8.45 -37.24
CA THR A 484 31.13 7.37 -36.63
C THR A 484 29.65 7.72 -36.38
N GLU A 485 29.21 8.96 -36.67
CA GLU A 485 27.81 9.34 -36.50
C GLU A 485 26.88 8.74 -37.56
N ASN A 486 27.42 8.40 -38.74
CA ASN A 486 26.61 7.89 -39.84
C ASN A 486 27.39 6.84 -40.65
N MET A 487 27.58 5.65 -40.11
CA MET A 487 28.47 4.63 -40.63
C MET A 487 27.85 3.74 -41.72
N GLN A 488 26.53 3.57 -41.72
CA GLN A 488 25.84 2.60 -42.57
C GLN A 488 26.17 2.79 -44.06
N GLY A 489 26.71 1.73 -44.66
CA GLY A 489 27.12 1.71 -46.08
C GLY A 489 28.43 2.43 -46.39
N LYS A 490 29.07 3.10 -45.44
CA LYS A 490 30.38 3.75 -45.60
C LYS A 490 31.53 2.74 -45.47
N LEU A 491 32.64 3.06 -46.08
CA LEU A 491 33.91 2.35 -45.89
C LEU A 491 34.63 2.97 -44.68
N LEU A 492 34.93 2.16 -43.69
CA LEU A 492 35.61 2.56 -42.47
C LEU A 492 37.02 2.01 -42.46
N LEU A 493 37.95 2.82 -41.95
CA LEU A 493 39.34 2.44 -41.70
C LEU A 493 39.45 1.93 -40.26
N ILE A 494 39.76 0.65 -40.07
CA ILE A 494 39.92 0.02 -38.78
C ILE A 494 41.42 -0.21 -38.52
N PRO A 495 42.06 0.60 -37.68
CA PRO A 495 43.46 0.41 -37.34
C PRO A 495 43.59 -0.76 -36.35
N LYS A 496 44.69 -1.50 -36.49
CA LYS A 496 45.11 -2.50 -35.51
C LYS A 496 45.41 -1.81 -34.18
N SER A 497 44.92 -2.38 -33.09
CA SER A 497 45.31 -1.96 -31.75
C SER A 497 46.67 -2.61 -31.38
N THR A 498 47.61 -1.83 -31.03
CA THR A 498 48.91 -2.30 -30.44
C THR A 498 48.83 -2.05 -28.99
#